data_c931b8a29aafff881ad8f3d7df07cc2d
#
_entry.id   c931b8a29aafff881ad8f3d7df07cc2d
#
_cell.length_a   1.000
_cell.length_b   1.000
_cell.length_c   1.000
_cell.angle_alpha   90.00
_cell.angle_beta   90.00
_cell.angle_gamma   90.00
#
_symmetry.space_group_name_H-M   'P 1'
#
loop_
_entity.id
_entity.type
_entity.pdbx_description
1 polymer ?
#
loop_
_entity_poly.entity_id
_entity_poly.type
_entity_poly.pdbx_seq_one_letter_code
_entity_poly.pdbx_strand_id
1 'polypeptide(L)'
;FREDATFVKKFRSEAQAAAGLTHPNIVNVFDVGDDEGVYYIVMELIEGITLKEYISKKGKLSVKEATSIAIQVSMGLEAAHSHGIVHRDVKPQNIIISTDGKVKVTDFGIARAASSNTISSNVMGSVHYSSPEQVRGGYSDEKSDIYSLGITLYEMVTGRVPFDGDTTVAIAIKHLQEEMVPPSVYTENLPYSLEQIILKCTQKSVGRRYEKMEDVIADLKHSLIDPQGNFVTLSSVDNEAKTVVISDEELGEIKNTPRASS
;
A
#
# COMPACT_ATOMS: atom_id res chain seq x y z
N PHE A 1 -23.07 9.93 -24.11
CA PHE A 1 -22.21 10.14 -22.95
C PHE A 1 -21.02 10.96 -23.43
N ARG A 2 -20.89 12.21 -22.97
CA ARG A 2 -19.66 12.97 -23.15
C ARG A 2 -18.63 12.33 -22.21
N GLU A 3 -17.68 11.64 -22.77
CA GLU A 3 -16.52 11.17 -22.02
C GLU A 3 -15.81 12.39 -21.43
N ASP A 4 -15.54 12.33 -20.14
CA ASP A 4 -14.80 13.38 -19.47
C ASP A 4 -13.37 13.41 -20.05
N ALA A 5 -13.05 14.47 -20.79
CA ALA A 5 -11.75 14.60 -21.43
C ALA A 5 -10.58 14.54 -20.40
N THR A 6 -10.86 14.88 -19.16
CA THR A 6 -9.92 14.79 -18.04
C THR A 6 -9.62 13.31 -17.69
N PHE A 7 -10.65 12.46 -17.69
CA PHE A 7 -10.52 11.04 -17.48
C PHE A 7 -9.63 10.38 -18.56
N VAL A 8 -9.94 10.65 -19.83
CA VAL A 8 -9.20 10.11 -20.98
C VAL A 8 -7.72 10.50 -20.92
N LYS A 9 -7.44 11.77 -20.63
CA LYS A 9 -6.07 12.27 -20.52
C LYS A 9 -5.32 11.59 -19.37
N LYS A 10 -5.95 11.41 -18.21
CA LYS A 10 -5.37 10.75 -17.05
C LYS A 10 -5.13 9.28 -17.31
N PHE A 11 -6.12 8.57 -17.87
CA PHE A 11 -5.99 7.16 -18.26
C PHE A 11 -4.77 6.94 -19.19
N ARG A 12 -4.68 7.74 -20.26
CA ARG A 12 -3.55 7.65 -21.21
C ARG A 12 -2.21 7.92 -20.54
N SER A 13 -2.12 8.95 -19.70
CA SER A 13 -0.89 9.31 -19.01
C SER A 13 -0.42 8.22 -18.04
N GLU A 14 -1.32 7.66 -17.24
CA GLU A 14 -1.00 6.61 -16.29
C GLU A 14 -0.65 5.30 -17.01
N ALA A 15 -1.37 4.94 -18.05
CA ALA A 15 -1.09 3.76 -18.83
C ALA A 15 0.23 3.85 -19.62
N GLN A 16 0.56 5.02 -20.17
CA GLN A 16 1.85 5.25 -20.84
C GLN A 16 3.02 5.20 -19.84
N ALA A 17 2.85 5.70 -18.62
CA ALA A 17 3.84 5.58 -17.57
C ALA A 17 4.08 4.11 -17.20
N ALA A 18 3.02 3.32 -17.06
CA ALA A 18 3.10 1.87 -16.81
C ALA A 18 3.77 1.11 -17.98
N ALA A 19 3.53 1.51 -19.22
CA ALA A 19 4.16 0.92 -20.41
C ALA A 19 5.69 1.12 -20.45
N GLY A 20 6.22 2.12 -19.75
CA GLY A 20 7.65 2.35 -19.59
C GLY A 20 8.34 1.46 -18.53
N LEU A 21 7.55 0.73 -17.73
CA LEU A 21 8.08 -0.15 -16.69
C LEU A 21 8.39 -1.54 -17.24
N THR A 22 9.62 -1.99 -17.07
CA THR A 22 10.04 -3.37 -17.35
C THR A 22 10.73 -3.93 -16.12
N HIS A 23 10.11 -4.91 -15.46
CA HIS A 23 10.65 -5.57 -14.28
C HIS A 23 10.10 -6.98 -14.15
N PRO A 24 10.87 -7.97 -13.68
CA PRO A 24 10.41 -9.36 -13.53
C PRO A 24 9.16 -9.52 -12.63
N ASN A 25 8.95 -8.61 -11.69
CA ASN A 25 7.81 -8.65 -10.75
C ASN A 25 6.69 -7.65 -11.12
N ILE A 26 6.69 -7.15 -12.34
CA ILE A 26 5.63 -6.30 -12.90
C ILE A 26 5.10 -6.92 -14.18
N VAL A 27 3.77 -6.97 -14.34
CA VAL A 27 3.14 -7.34 -15.63
C VAL A 27 3.47 -6.26 -16.66
N ASN A 28 4.09 -6.65 -17.77
CA ASN A 28 4.46 -5.71 -18.82
C ASN A 28 3.22 -5.17 -19.54
N VAL A 29 3.15 -3.86 -19.72
CA VAL A 29 2.18 -3.18 -20.57
C VAL A 29 2.85 -2.93 -21.91
N PHE A 30 2.31 -3.48 -23.00
CA PHE A 30 2.88 -3.39 -24.34
C PHE A 30 2.34 -2.19 -25.12
N ASP A 31 1.07 -1.89 -24.96
CA ASP A 31 0.40 -0.83 -25.72
C ASP A 31 -0.84 -0.31 -25.00
N VAL A 32 -1.25 0.88 -25.35
CA VAL A 32 -2.46 1.55 -24.86
C VAL A 32 -3.12 2.24 -26.04
N GLY A 33 -4.40 1.98 -26.25
CA GLY A 33 -5.12 2.57 -27.37
C GLY A 33 -6.59 2.84 -27.09
N ASP A 34 -7.26 3.36 -28.09
CA ASP A 34 -8.71 3.47 -28.13
C ASP A 34 -9.24 3.04 -29.50
N ASP A 35 -10.37 2.38 -29.50
CA ASP A 35 -11.10 1.97 -30.68
C ASP A 35 -12.59 2.29 -30.48
N GLU A 36 -13.13 3.18 -31.32
CA GLU A 36 -14.53 3.64 -31.26
C GLU A 36 -15.02 4.03 -29.85
N GLY A 37 -14.15 4.71 -29.04
CA GLY A 37 -14.48 5.15 -27.69
C GLY A 37 -14.28 4.08 -26.61
N VAL A 38 -13.76 2.91 -26.98
CA VAL A 38 -13.35 1.87 -26.05
C VAL A 38 -11.84 1.97 -25.80
N TYR A 39 -11.47 2.28 -24.55
CA TYR A 39 -10.07 2.34 -24.16
C TYR A 39 -9.58 0.96 -23.77
N TYR A 40 -8.41 0.58 -24.27
CA TYR A 40 -7.83 -0.73 -24.01
C TYR A 40 -6.34 -0.62 -23.64
N ILE A 41 -5.88 -1.61 -22.92
CA ILE A 41 -4.48 -1.80 -22.56
C ILE A 41 -4.07 -3.20 -23.02
N VAL A 42 -3.00 -3.28 -23.79
CA VAL A 42 -2.40 -4.56 -24.19
C VAL A 42 -1.28 -4.89 -23.22
N MET A 43 -1.38 -6.02 -22.54
CA MET A 43 -0.42 -6.42 -21.52
C MET A 43 0.01 -7.87 -21.68
N GLU A 44 1.11 -8.21 -21.03
CA GLU A 44 1.61 -9.57 -20.91
C GLU A 44 0.53 -10.50 -20.34
N LEU A 45 0.35 -11.64 -20.98
CA LEU A 45 -0.51 -12.71 -20.45
C LEU A 45 0.28 -13.58 -19.48
N ILE A 46 -0.17 -13.63 -18.24
CA ILE A 46 0.41 -14.48 -17.21
C ILE A 46 -0.48 -15.69 -16.99
N GLU A 47 0.05 -16.89 -17.23
CA GLU A 47 -0.60 -18.13 -16.85
C GLU A 47 -0.42 -18.37 -15.35
N GLY A 48 -1.50 -18.30 -14.60
CA GLY A 48 -1.47 -18.41 -13.15
C GLY A 48 -2.78 -18.01 -12.50
N ILE A 49 -2.72 -17.71 -11.22
CA ILE A 49 -3.86 -17.27 -10.41
C ILE A 49 -3.53 -16.00 -9.64
N THR A 50 -4.55 -15.26 -9.24
CA THR A 50 -4.36 -14.13 -8.34
C THR A 50 -3.94 -14.60 -6.95
N LEU A 51 -3.21 -13.74 -6.22
CA LEU A 51 -2.90 -14.00 -4.82
C LEU A 51 -4.17 -14.15 -3.98
N LYS A 52 -5.25 -13.43 -4.33
CA LYS A 52 -6.55 -13.57 -3.65
C LYS A 52 -7.11 -14.98 -3.78
N GLU A 53 -7.11 -15.54 -4.98
CA GLU A 53 -7.53 -16.93 -5.23
C GLU A 53 -6.63 -17.92 -4.49
N TYR A 54 -5.34 -17.68 -4.46
CA TYR A 54 -4.36 -18.53 -3.77
C TYR A 54 -4.59 -18.56 -2.26
N ILE A 55 -4.80 -17.40 -1.62
CA ILE A 55 -5.15 -17.30 -0.20
C ILE A 55 -6.49 -18.02 0.07
N SER A 56 -7.50 -17.80 -0.77
CA SER A 56 -8.82 -18.44 -0.63
C SER A 56 -8.73 -19.96 -0.69
N LYS A 57 -7.89 -20.50 -1.57
CA LYS A 57 -7.70 -21.96 -1.70
C LYS A 57 -6.95 -22.57 -0.53
N LYS A 58 -5.94 -21.88 0.01
CA LYS A 58 -5.09 -22.37 1.11
C LYS A 58 -5.63 -22.02 2.50
N GLY A 59 -6.51 -21.04 2.61
CA GLY A 59 -6.98 -20.46 3.86
C GLY A 59 -5.98 -19.43 4.41
N LYS A 60 -4.74 -19.79 4.63
CA LYS A 60 -3.61 -18.91 4.93
C LYS A 60 -2.32 -19.50 4.37
N LEU A 61 -1.32 -18.65 4.17
CA LEU A 61 -0.04 -19.06 3.64
C LEU A 61 0.95 -19.35 4.77
N SER A 62 1.94 -20.21 4.50
CA SER A 62 3.08 -20.36 5.40
C SER A 62 3.87 -19.05 5.48
N VAL A 63 4.58 -18.85 6.58
CA VAL A 63 5.45 -17.67 6.78
C VAL A 63 6.46 -17.55 5.64
N LYS A 64 7.06 -18.65 5.21
CA LYS A 64 8.04 -18.65 4.13
C LYS A 64 7.43 -18.22 2.79
N GLU A 65 6.27 -18.76 2.44
CA GLU A 65 5.55 -18.36 1.23
C GLU A 65 5.15 -16.90 1.26
N ALA A 66 4.51 -16.46 2.35
CA ALA A 66 4.07 -15.08 2.51
C ALA A 66 5.24 -14.08 2.42
N THR A 67 6.34 -14.38 3.08
CA THR A 67 7.54 -13.52 3.05
C THR A 67 8.16 -13.48 1.65
N SER A 68 8.26 -14.62 0.97
CA SER A 68 8.79 -14.68 -0.40
C SER A 68 7.91 -13.89 -1.39
N ILE A 69 6.59 -14.03 -1.30
CA ILE A 69 5.65 -13.27 -2.12
C ILE A 69 5.78 -11.77 -1.83
N ALA A 70 5.81 -11.38 -0.55
CA ALA A 70 5.95 -9.99 -0.14
C ALA A 70 7.26 -9.35 -0.66
N ILE A 71 8.37 -10.08 -0.65
CA ILE A 71 9.65 -9.60 -1.21
C ILE A 71 9.52 -9.33 -2.70
N GLN A 72 8.93 -10.25 -3.46
CA GLN A 72 8.76 -10.08 -4.91
C GLN A 72 7.82 -8.92 -5.25
N VAL A 73 6.69 -8.79 -4.55
CA VAL A 73 5.77 -7.66 -4.68
C VAL A 73 6.49 -6.35 -4.37
N SER A 74 7.25 -6.31 -3.28
CA SER A 74 8.02 -5.13 -2.88
C SER A 74 9.06 -4.73 -3.92
N MET A 75 9.72 -5.70 -4.55
CA MET A 75 10.70 -5.44 -5.61
C MET A 75 10.03 -4.82 -6.85
N GLY A 76 8.84 -5.29 -7.23
CA GLY A 76 8.06 -4.68 -8.30
C GLY A 76 7.60 -3.25 -7.97
N LEU A 77 7.11 -3.03 -6.76
CA LEU A 77 6.69 -1.70 -6.29
C LEU A 77 7.87 -0.73 -6.20
N GLU A 78 9.03 -1.19 -5.70
CA GLU A 78 10.24 -0.38 -5.64
C GLU A 78 10.69 0.07 -7.04
N ALA A 79 10.67 -0.83 -8.02
CA ALA A 79 11.00 -0.50 -9.40
C ALA A 79 10.04 0.57 -9.97
N ALA A 80 8.75 0.51 -9.67
CA ALA A 80 7.79 1.54 -10.05
C ALA A 80 8.06 2.87 -9.34
N HIS A 81 8.30 2.83 -8.03
CA HIS A 81 8.58 4.02 -7.22
C HIS A 81 9.84 4.74 -7.70
N SER A 82 10.89 4.02 -8.09
CA SER A 82 12.12 4.61 -8.64
C SER A 82 11.90 5.38 -9.96
N HIS A 83 10.79 5.10 -10.65
CA HIS A 83 10.35 5.83 -11.85
C HIS A 83 9.25 6.87 -11.55
N GLY A 84 9.00 7.17 -10.27
CA GLY A 84 7.98 8.12 -9.85
C GLY A 84 6.55 7.62 -10.01
N ILE A 85 6.35 6.30 -10.12
CA ILE A 85 5.02 5.68 -10.29
C ILE A 85 4.59 5.06 -8.97
N VAL A 86 3.44 5.50 -8.46
CA VAL A 86 2.78 4.95 -7.28
C VAL A 86 1.63 4.05 -7.73
N HIS A 87 1.52 2.85 -7.17
CA HIS A 87 0.50 1.88 -7.57
C HIS A 87 -0.90 2.32 -7.16
N ARG A 88 -1.10 2.73 -5.92
CA ARG A 88 -2.34 3.21 -5.29
C ARG A 88 -3.46 2.18 -5.08
N ASP A 89 -3.32 0.97 -5.58
CA ASP A 89 -4.31 -0.10 -5.42
C ASP A 89 -3.66 -1.48 -5.20
N VAL A 90 -2.66 -1.52 -4.33
CA VAL A 90 -2.00 -2.78 -3.93
C VAL A 90 -2.97 -3.63 -3.13
N LYS A 91 -3.25 -4.83 -3.61
CA LYS A 91 -4.14 -5.82 -3.00
C LYS A 91 -3.94 -7.18 -3.64
N PRO A 92 -4.36 -8.28 -3.00
CA PRO A 92 -4.16 -9.62 -3.52
C PRO A 92 -4.77 -9.87 -4.91
N GLN A 93 -5.84 -9.15 -5.28
CA GLN A 93 -6.47 -9.25 -6.59
C GLN A 93 -5.59 -8.70 -7.73
N ASN A 94 -4.65 -7.80 -7.40
CA ASN A 94 -3.71 -7.17 -8.34
C ASN A 94 -2.31 -7.78 -8.28
N ILE A 95 -2.19 -8.95 -7.71
CA ILE A 95 -0.95 -9.73 -7.63
C ILE A 95 -1.22 -11.09 -8.25
N ILE A 96 -0.40 -11.47 -9.24
CA ILE A 96 -0.53 -12.74 -9.96
C ILE A 96 0.64 -13.65 -9.58
N ILE A 97 0.33 -14.89 -9.25
CA ILE A 97 1.30 -15.97 -9.06
C ILE A 97 1.24 -16.84 -10.30
N SER A 98 2.32 -16.86 -11.08
CA SER A 98 2.41 -17.66 -12.28
C SER A 98 2.63 -19.15 -11.97
N THR A 99 2.38 -20.00 -12.95
CA THR A 99 2.55 -21.45 -12.83
C THR A 99 3.98 -21.88 -12.53
N ASP A 100 4.97 -21.05 -12.87
CA ASP A 100 6.39 -21.25 -12.55
C ASP A 100 6.82 -20.62 -11.21
N GLY A 101 5.86 -20.10 -10.43
CA GLY A 101 6.09 -19.54 -9.09
C GLY A 101 6.59 -18.08 -9.06
N LYS A 102 6.60 -17.38 -10.20
CA LYS A 102 6.90 -15.95 -10.23
C LYS A 102 5.72 -15.13 -9.77
N VAL A 103 6.00 -14.05 -9.05
CA VAL A 103 5.00 -13.12 -8.55
C VAL A 103 5.10 -11.82 -9.33
N LYS A 104 3.98 -11.35 -9.86
CA LYS A 104 3.91 -10.11 -10.65
C LYS A 104 2.78 -9.21 -10.17
N VAL A 105 3.07 -7.94 -10.07
CA VAL A 105 2.09 -6.88 -9.76
C VAL A 105 1.49 -6.35 -11.05
N THR A 106 0.18 -6.15 -11.06
CA THR A 106 -0.58 -5.62 -12.21
C THR A 106 -1.48 -4.46 -11.80
N ASP A 107 -2.10 -3.80 -12.77
CA ASP A 107 -3.10 -2.75 -12.59
C ASP A 107 -2.64 -1.53 -11.79
N PHE A 108 -1.47 -0.98 -12.17
CA PHE A 108 -0.95 0.26 -11.60
C PHE A 108 -1.92 1.44 -11.83
N GLY A 109 -2.67 1.84 -10.79
CA GLY A 109 -3.43 3.10 -10.69
C GLY A 109 -4.50 3.39 -11.77
N ILE A 110 -4.47 2.66 -12.88
CA ILE A 110 -5.22 2.92 -14.10
C ILE A 110 -6.73 2.84 -13.86
N ALA A 111 -7.17 1.94 -12.99
CA ALA A 111 -8.59 1.74 -12.69
C ALA A 111 -9.19 2.87 -11.83
N ARG A 112 -8.38 3.63 -11.10
CA ARG A 112 -8.87 4.75 -10.26
C ARG A 112 -9.26 5.97 -11.06
N ALA A 113 -8.70 6.16 -12.23
CA ALA A 113 -9.18 7.18 -13.17
C ALA A 113 -10.63 6.92 -13.61
N ALA A 114 -11.04 5.63 -13.66
CA ALA A 114 -12.37 5.21 -14.09
C ALA A 114 -13.46 5.35 -13.01
N SER A 115 -13.11 5.42 -11.74
CA SER A 115 -14.06 5.23 -10.62
C SER A 115 -14.55 6.53 -9.97
N SER A 116 -14.26 7.71 -10.52
CA SER A 116 -14.69 8.97 -9.89
C SER A 116 -16.21 9.14 -9.81
N ASN A 117 -17.02 8.32 -10.51
CA ASN A 117 -18.47 8.45 -10.55
C ASN A 117 -19.29 7.16 -10.45
N THR A 118 -18.69 6.00 -10.20
CA THR A 118 -19.47 4.75 -10.10
C THR A 118 -19.00 3.95 -8.88
N ILE A 119 -19.85 3.84 -7.87
CA ILE A 119 -19.70 2.91 -6.75
C ILE A 119 -19.88 1.50 -7.35
N SER A 120 -18.81 0.94 -7.88
CA SER A 120 -18.78 -0.43 -8.39
C SER A 120 -18.26 -1.37 -7.30
N SER A 121 -18.54 -2.66 -7.44
CA SER A 121 -18.06 -3.74 -6.55
C SER A 121 -16.52 -3.71 -6.33
N ASN A 122 -15.77 -3.14 -7.28
CA ASN A 122 -14.32 -2.95 -7.17
C ASN A 122 -13.91 -1.96 -6.09
N VAL A 123 -14.72 -0.93 -5.81
CA VAL A 123 -14.45 0.05 -4.73
C VAL A 123 -14.56 -0.64 -3.37
N MET A 124 -15.52 -1.54 -3.21
CA MET A 124 -15.70 -2.30 -1.97
C MET A 124 -14.50 -3.20 -1.68
N GLY A 125 -13.93 -3.85 -2.70
CA GLY A 125 -12.73 -4.68 -2.56
C GLY A 125 -11.46 -3.89 -2.23
N SER A 126 -11.34 -2.65 -2.70
CA SER A 126 -10.14 -1.83 -2.50
C SER A 126 -10.09 -1.18 -1.13
N VAL A 127 -11.23 -0.86 -0.50
CA VAL A 127 -11.25 -0.18 0.80
C VAL A 127 -10.57 -0.98 1.92
N HIS A 128 -10.61 -2.32 1.86
CA HIS A 128 -9.94 -3.19 2.82
C HIS A 128 -8.42 -2.99 2.89
N TYR A 129 -7.83 -2.45 1.83
CA TYR A 129 -6.38 -2.25 1.68
C TYR A 129 -5.96 -0.79 1.61
N SER A 130 -6.93 0.13 1.61
CA SER A 130 -6.68 1.56 1.47
C SER A 130 -6.03 2.16 2.71
N SER A 131 -5.01 2.99 2.51
CA SER A 131 -4.36 3.70 3.61
C SER A 131 -5.27 4.77 4.24
N PRO A 132 -5.01 5.19 5.49
CA PRO A 132 -5.77 6.26 6.13
C PRO A 132 -5.84 7.54 5.32
N GLU A 133 -4.73 7.98 4.71
CA GLU A 133 -4.67 9.15 3.85
C GLU A 133 -5.51 9.00 2.58
N GLN A 134 -5.55 7.81 1.99
CA GLN A 134 -6.41 7.52 0.84
C GLN A 134 -7.89 7.55 1.19
N VAL A 135 -8.24 7.01 2.35
CA VAL A 135 -9.63 7.03 2.87
C VAL A 135 -10.13 8.46 3.10
N ARG A 136 -9.24 9.34 3.57
CA ARG A 136 -9.56 10.78 3.74
C ARG A 136 -9.68 11.53 2.42
N GLY A 137 -9.41 10.90 1.28
CA GLY A 137 -9.36 11.57 -0.02
C GLY A 137 -8.13 12.46 -0.19
N GLY A 138 -7.11 12.26 0.63
CA GLY A 138 -5.87 12.99 0.61
C GLY A 138 -4.88 12.50 -0.44
N TYR A 139 -3.71 13.09 -0.41
CA TYR A 139 -2.58 12.72 -1.25
C TYR A 139 -2.11 11.31 -0.92
N SER A 140 -1.87 10.50 -1.94
CA SER A 140 -1.27 9.18 -1.81
C SER A 140 0.09 9.12 -2.50
N ASP A 141 1.06 8.56 -1.81
CA ASP A 141 2.42 8.39 -2.26
C ASP A 141 2.92 6.94 -2.10
N GLU A 142 4.20 6.75 -2.18
CA GLU A 142 4.86 5.44 -2.00
C GLU A 142 4.54 4.80 -0.64
N LYS A 143 4.35 5.62 0.41
CA LYS A 143 4.01 5.13 1.75
C LYS A 143 2.58 4.60 1.85
N SER A 144 1.69 5.01 0.94
CA SER A 144 0.36 4.41 0.80
C SER A 144 0.45 2.98 0.25
N ASP A 145 1.35 2.72 -0.69
CA ASP A 145 1.62 1.38 -1.20
C ASP A 145 2.24 0.48 -0.12
N ILE A 146 3.12 1.04 0.72
CA ILE A 146 3.69 0.32 1.88
C ILE A 146 2.60 -0.12 2.86
N TYR A 147 1.64 0.75 3.15
CA TYR A 147 0.50 0.41 4.00
C TYR A 147 -0.32 -0.74 3.40
N SER A 148 -0.69 -0.64 2.14
CA SER A 148 -1.49 -1.65 1.44
C SER A 148 -0.77 -2.99 1.32
N LEU A 149 0.56 -2.98 1.15
CA LEU A 149 1.40 -4.17 1.22
C LEU A 149 1.35 -4.82 2.61
N GLY A 150 1.42 -4.02 3.67
CA GLY A 150 1.29 -4.50 5.04
C GLY A 150 -0.05 -5.18 5.32
N ILE A 151 -1.15 -4.62 4.83
CA ILE A 151 -2.48 -5.24 4.91
C ILE A 151 -2.52 -6.56 4.13
N THR A 152 -1.94 -6.58 2.94
CA THR A 152 -1.85 -7.79 2.11
C THR A 152 -1.03 -8.89 2.80
N LEU A 153 0.09 -8.53 3.41
CA LEU A 153 0.92 -9.47 4.17
C LEU A 153 0.20 -10.01 5.42
N TYR A 154 -0.54 -9.15 6.13
CA TYR A 154 -1.43 -9.56 7.21
C TYR A 154 -2.43 -10.63 6.74
N GLU A 155 -3.10 -10.39 5.62
CA GLU A 155 -4.06 -11.36 5.07
C GLU A 155 -3.38 -12.67 4.66
N MET A 156 -2.21 -12.62 4.07
CA MET A 156 -1.47 -13.82 3.70
C MET A 156 -1.18 -14.74 4.90
N VAL A 157 -0.75 -14.16 6.02
CA VAL A 157 -0.33 -14.95 7.19
C VAL A 157 -1.49 -15.33 8.12
N THR A 158 -2.62 -14.62 8.08
CA THR A 158 -3.78 -14.87 8.94
C THR A 158 -4.98 -15.46 8.21
N GLY A 159 -5.06 -15.32 6.89
CA GLY A 159 -6.22 -15.68 6.08
C GLY A 159 -7.38 -14.70 6.17
N ARG A 160 -7.18 -13.55 6.80
CA ARG A 160 -8.21 -12.51 7.00
C ARG A 160 -7.64 -11.10 6.89
N VAL A 161 -8.47 -10.15 6.45
CA VAL A 161 -8.14 -8.73 6.52
C VAL A 161 -8.24 -8.23 7.96
N PRO A 162 -7.40 -7.26 8.39
CA PRO A 162 -7.44 -6.75 9.76
C PRO A 162 -8.69 -5.91 10.07
N PHE A 163 -9.25 -5.24 9.06
CA PHE A 163 -10.41 -4.38 9.20
C PHE A 163 -11.49 -4.81 8.22
N ASP A 164 -12.65 -5.18 8.75
CA ASP A 164 -13.81 -5.61 7.99
C ASP A 164 -15.09 -4.99 8.54
N GLY A 165 -16.17 -4.99 7.75
CA GLY A 165 -17.44 -4.40 8.12
C GLY A 165 -18.49 -4.54 7.03
N ASP A 166 -19.73 -4.22 7.36
CA ASP A 166 -20.88 -4.38 6.46
C ASP A 166 -20.91 -3.34 5.32
N THR A 167 -20.22 -2.23 5.48
CA THR A 167 -20.18 -1.14 4.48
C THR A 167 -18.77 -0.65 4.26
N THR A 168 -18.52 -0.07 3.08
CA THR A 168 -17.22 0.57 2.76
C THR A 168 -16.88 1.69 3.74
N VAL A 169 -17.87 2.44 4.22
CA VAL A 169 -17.69 3.52 5.21
C VAL A 169 -17.26 2.94 6.55
N ALA A 170 -17.87 1.84 7.01
CA ALA A 170 -17.49 1.18 8.27
C ALA A 170 -16.04 0.69 8.22
N ILE A 171 -15.62 0.08 7.13
CA ILE A 171 -14.24 -0.38 6.92
C ILE A 171 -13.27 0.81 6.88
N ALA A 172 -13.64 1.87 6.16
CA ALA A 172 -12.86 3.08 6.04
C ALA A 172 -12.59 3.73 7.42
N ILE A 173 -13.62 3.83 8.27
CA ILE A 173 -13.48 4.36 9.64
C ILE A 173 -12.51 3.53 10.47
N LYS A 174 -12.52 2.21 10.33
CA LYS A 174 -11.59 1.33 11.04
C LYS A 174 -10.14 1.58 10.63
N HIS A 175 -9.86 1.77 9.35
CA HIS A 175 -8.51 2.19 8.89
C HIS A 175 -8.05 3.50 9.52
N LEU A 176 -8.97 4.41 9.82
CA LEU A 176 -8.65 5.70 10.43
C LEU A 176 -8.42 5.63 11.94
N GLN A 177 -9.17 4.79 12.66
CA GLN A 177 -9.32 4.91 14.11
C GLN A 177 -9.05 3.63 14.90
N GLU A 178 -9.32 2.46 14.30
CA GLU A 178 -9.23 1.18 15.04
C GLU A 178 -7.79 0.68 15.07
N GLU A 179 -7.33 0.24 16.23
CA GLU A 179 -6.05 -0.43 16.35
C GLU A 179 -6.11 -1.82 15.69
N MET A 180 -5.04 -2.16 14.99
CA MET A 180 -4.90 -3.48 14.38
C MET A 180 -4.67 -4.54 15.44
N VAL A 181 -5.47 -5.59 15.40
CA VAL A 181 -5.20 -6.79 16.19
C VAL A 181 -3.90 -7.42 15.66
N PRO A 182 -2.90 -7.65 16.50
CA PRO A 182 -1.65 -8.25 16.03
C PRO A 182 -1.88 -9.59 15.32
N PRO A 183 -1.23 -9.86 14.20
CA PRO A 183 -1.46 -11.08 13.43
C PRO A 183 -1.13 -12.36 14.19
N SER A 184 -0.24 -12.29 15.20
CA SER A 184 0.09 -13.43 16.09
C SER A 184 -1.11 -13.92 16.91
N VAL A 185 -2.14 -13.10 17.09
CA VAL A 185 -3.41 -13.54 17.73
C VAL A 185 -4.12 -14.62 16.90
N TYR A 186 -3.99 -14.57 15.58
CA TYR A 186 -4.64 -15.49 14.65
C TYR A 186 -3.70 -16.56 14.07
N THR A 187 -2.40 -16.41 14.26
CA THR A 187 -1.40 -17.32 13.67
C THR A 187 -0.35 -17.67 14.70
N GLU A 188 -0.39 -18.91 15.15
CA GLU A 188 0.62 -19.46 16.06
C GLU A 188 1.99 -19.48 15.41
N ASN A 189 3.04 -19.26 16.21
CA ASN A 189 4.44 -19.28 15.79
C ASN A 189 4.78 -18.27 14.68
N LEU A 190 4.01 -17.21 14.54
CA LEU A 190 4.39 -16.12 13.64
C LEU A 190 5.70 -15.49 14.15
N PRO A 191 6.75 -15.39 13.30
CA PRO A 191 8.00 -14.77 13.70
C PRO A 191 7.81 -13.34 14.20
N TYR A 192 8.49 -13.01 15.30
CA TYR A 192 8.42 -11.67 15.89
C TYR A 192 8.78 -10.57 14.88
N SER A 193 9.87 -10.78 14.11
CA SER A 193 10.30 -9.81 13.11
C SER A 193 9.24 -9.56 12.03
N LEU A 194 8.57 -10.61 11.55
CA LEU A 194 7.54 -10.47 10.53
C LEU A 194 6.31 -9.70 11.05
N GLU A 195 5.89 -9.98 12.28
CA GLU A 195 4.82 -9.21 12.93
C GLU A 195 5.19 -7.73 13.03
N GLN A 196 6.42 -7.42 13.45
CA GLN A 196 6.89 -6.05 13.55
C GLN A 196 6.94 -5.33 12.19
N ILE A 197 7.33 -6.04 11.12
CA ILE A 197 7.28 -5.50 9.75
C ILE A 197 5.84 -5.14 9.36
N ILE A 198 4.90 -6.05 9.59
CA ILE A 198 3.47 -5.82 9.30
C ILE A 198 2.97 -4.58 10.07
N LEU A 199 3.25 -4.51 11.36
CA LEU A 199 2.82 -3.40 12.21
C LEU A 199 3.46 -2.07 11.80
N LYS A 200 4.71 -2.08 11.37
CA LYS A 200 5.39 -0.87 10.87
C LYS A 200 4.81 -0.40 9.54
N CYS A 201 4.59 -1.29 8.59
CA CYS A 201 3.96 -0.96 7.31
C CYS A 201 2.58 -0.32 7.50
N THR A 202 1.82 -0.79 8.48
CA THR A 202 0.41 -0.44 8.69
C THR A 202 0.20 0.63 9.75
N GLN A 203 1.22 1.37 10.14
CA GLN A 203 1.08 2.53 11.01
C GLN A 203 0.14 3.56 10.39
N LYS A 204 -0.77 4.11 11.18
CA LYS A 204 -1.73 5.10 10.70
C LYS A 204 -1.06 6.42 10.33
N SER A 205 -0.09 6.84 11.12
CA SER A 205 0.78 7.97 10.80
C SER A 205 1.78 7.60 9.70
N VAL A 206 1.79 8.37 8.61
CA VAL A 206 2.72 8.19 7.49
C VAL A 206 4.18 8.26 7.94
N GLY A 207 4.51 9.17 8.86
CA GLY A 207 5.86 9.34 9.39
C GLY A 207 6.37 8.18 10.25
N ARG A 208 5.50 7.28 10.69
CA ARG A 208 5.87 6.10 11.48
C ARG A 208 6.07 4.84 10.64
N ARG A 209 5.69 4.86 9.36
CA ARG A 209 5.94 3.76 8.41
C ARG A 209 7.40 3.74 7.97
N TYR A 210 7.74 2.73 7.17
CA TYR A 210 8.99 2.73 6.43
C TYR A 210 9.08 3.95 5.52
N GLU A 211 10.29 4.48 5.38
CA GLU A 211 10.54 5.65 4.52
C GLU A 211 10.44 5.29 3.04
N LYS A 212 10.96 4.11 2.67
CA LYS A 212 11.02 3.61 1.30
C LYS A 212 10.67 2.13 1.24
N MET A 213 10.23 1.68 0.08
CA MET A 213 10.00 0.25 -0.19
C MET A 213 11.29 -0.57 -0.09
N GLU A 214 12.43 0.01 -0.43
CA GLU A 214 13.75 -0.61 -0.27
C GLU A 214 14.02 -1.05 1.18
N ASP A 215 13.63 -0.25 2.15
CA ASP A 215 13.77 -0.59 3.58
C ASP A 215 12.86 -1.74 4.00
N VAL A 216 11.66 -1.83 3.42
CA VAL A 216 10.76 -2.98 3.60
C VAL A 216 11.40 -4.26 3.08
N ILE A 217 11.97 -4.21 1.88
CA ILE A 217 12.67 -5.35 1.27
C ILE A 217 13.82 -5.82 2.16
N ALA A 218 14.63 -4.90 2.67
CA ALA A 218 15.76 -5.22 3.55
C ALA A 218 15.29 -5.96 4.82
N ASP A 219 14.26 -5.47 5.48
CA ASP A 219 13.73 -6.09 6.69
C ASP A 219 13.04 -7.43 6.41
N LEU A 220 12.31 -7.59 5.30
CA LEU A 220 11.73 -8.87 4.89
C LEU A 220 12.81 -9.93 4.64
N LYS A 221 13.89 -9.58 3.96
CA LYS A 221 15.03 -10.48 3.73
C LYS A 221 15.73 -10.83 5.04
N HIS A 222 15.92 -9.85 5.92
CA HIS A 222 16.50 -10.06 7.25
C HIS A 222 15.64 -10.99 8.10
N SER A 223 14.33 -10.88 8.03
CA SER A 223 13.38 -11.75 8.74
C SER A 223 13.52 -13.22 8.35
N LEU A 224 13.90 -13.53 7.12
CA LEU A 224 14.20 -14.92 6.70
C LEU A 224 15.45 -15.49 7.37
N ILE A 225 16.42 -14.64 7.72
CA ILE A 225 17.69 -15.02 8.34
C ILE A 225 17.56 -15.05 9.85
N ASP A 226 16.90 -14.05 10.44
CA ASP A 226 16.71 -13.88 11.88
C ASP A 226 15.22 -13.66 12.22
N PRO A 227 14.39 -14.72 12.17
CA PRO A 227 12.93 -14.61 12.33
C PRO A 227 12.51 -14.00 13.67
N GLN A 228 13.22 -14.27 14.75
CA GLN A 228 12.91 -13.78 16.09
C GLN A 228 13.70 -12.51 16.46
N GLY A 229 14.43 -11.94 15.50
CA GLY A 229 15.25 -10.76 15.72
C GLY A 229 14.42 -9.50 15.99
N ASN A 230 14.97 -8.62 16.82
CA ASN A 230 14.38 -7.32 17.16
C ASN A 230 15.11 -6.19 16.41
N PHE A 231 15.13 -6.26 15.09
CA PHE A 231 15.82 -5.30 14.23
C PHE A 231 14.88 -4.26 13.60
N VAL A 232 13.55 -4.49 13.65
CA VAL A 232 12.58 -3.56 13.10
C VAL A 232 12.40 -2.39 14.04
N THR A 233 12.73 -1.19 13.57
CA THR A 233 12.64 0.03 14.37
C THR A 233 11.24 0.63 14.25
N LEU A 234 10.47 0.63 15.34
CA LEU A 234 9.21 1.35 15.45
C LEU A 234 9.49 2.72 16.09
N SER A 235 9.10 3.80 15.43
CA SER A 235 9.21 5.14 16.02
C SER A 235 8.21 5.30 17.15
N SER A 236 8.70 5.54 18.36
CA SER A 236 7.88 5.67 19.57
C SER A 236 7.26 7.06 19.76
N VAL A 237 7.66 8.05 18.97
CA VAL A 237 7.24 9.47 19.15
C VAL A 237 6.97 10.09 17.79
N ASP A 238 5.86 10.83 17.68
CA ASP A 238 5.66 11.78 16.60
C ASP A 238 6.69 12.91 16.71
N ASN A 239 7.73 12.86 15.90
CA ASN A 239 8.71 13.95 15.79
C ASN A 239 8.09 15.26 15.25
N GLU A 240 6.82 15.21 14.79
CA GLU A 240 6.09 16.39 14.34
C GLU A 240 5.43 17.17 15.49
N ALA A 241 5.30 16.59 16.67
CA ALA A 241 4.80 17.26 17.86
C ALA A 241 5.95 17.71 18.77
N LYS A 242 6.99 18.34 18.23
CA LYS A 242 7.87 19.16 19.04
C LYS A 242 7.07 20.39 19.47
N THR A 243 6.43 20.30 20.61
CA THR A 243 6.03 21.49 21.36
C THR A 243 7.31 22.29 21.53
N VAL A 244 7.38 23.47 20.91
CA VAL A 244 8.46 24.40 21.15
C VAL A 244 8.34 24.77 22.64
N VAL A 245 9.24 24.27 23.45
CA VAL A 245 9.36 24.70 24.84
C VAL A 245 9.94 26.09 24.76
N ILE A 246 9.08 27.10 24.89
CA ILE A 246 9.48 28.48 24.96
C ILE A 246 10.17 28.65 26.33
N SER A 247 11.43 29.04 26.34
CA SER A 247 12.17 29.33 27.58
C SER A 247 11.54 30.52 28.30
N ASP A 248 11.72 30.57 29.62
CA ASP A 248 11.24 31.71 30.45
C ASP A 248 11.81 33.05 29.96
N GLU A 249 13.00 33.08 29.37
CA GLU A 249 13.60 34.26 28.75
C GLU A 249 12.85 34.71 27.51
N GLU A 250 12.53 33.77 26.57
CA GLU A 250 11.74 34.06 25.38
C GLU A 250 10.31 34.51 25.74
N LEU A 251 9.72 33.92 26.77
CA LEU A 251 8.41 34.34 27.30
C LEU A 251 8.44 35.75 27.86
N GLY A 252 9.57 36.14 28.45
CA GLY A 252 9.82 37.51 28.96
C GLY A 252 9.92 38.51 27.80
N GLU A 253 10.62 38.19 26.76
CA GLU A 253 10.75 39.05 25.57
C GLU A 253 9.43 39.26 24.84
N ILE A 254 8.64 38.17 24.65
CA ILE A 254 7.31 38.25 24.02
C ILE A 254 6.33 39.12 24.82
N LYS A 255 6.39 39.07 26.15
CA LYS A 255 5.52 39.87 27.02
C LYS A 255 5.91 41.33 27.03
N ASN A 256 7.17 41.67 26.76
CA ASN A 256 7.69 43.03 26.80
C ASN A 256 7.69 43.75 25.44
N THR A 257 7.31 43.06 24.35
CA THR A 257 7.23 43.67 23.02
C THR A 257 5.96 44.55 22.96
N PRO A 258 6.04 45.87 22.70
CA PRO A 258 4.86 46.70 22.58
C PRO A 258 4.02 46.27 21.39
N ARG A 259 2.72 46.08 21.60
CA ARG A 259 1.77 45.87 20.47
C ARG A 259 1.86 47.06 19.54
N ALA A 260 2.24 46.82 18.28
CA ALA A 260 2.14 47.80 17.21
C ALA A 260 0.67 48.25 17.12
N SER A 261 0.41 49.52 17.45
CA SER A 261 -0.90 50.12 17.27
C SER A 261 -1.14 50.30 15.80
N SER A 262 -2.18 49.68 15.31
CA SER A 262 -2.78 49.90 13.97
C SER A 262 -3.49 51.22 13.90
#